data_fbf0e2bc578b2809aa6bfae9e1de6624
#
_entry.id   fbf0e2bc578b2809aa6bfae9e1de6624
#
_cell.length_a   1.000
_cell.length_b   1.000
_cell.length_c   1.000
_cell.angle_alpha   90.00
_cell.angle_beta   90.00
_cell.angle_gamma   90.00
#
_symmetry.space_group_name_H-M   'P 1'
#
loop_
_entity.id
_entity.type
_entity.pdbx_description
1 polymer ?
#
loop_
_entity_poly.entity_id
_entity_poly.type
_entity_poly.pdbx_seq_one_letter_code
_entity_poly.pdbx_strand_id
1 'polypeptide(L)'
;MFNLLRYQIVVLLLSASATGAQLSGGGGGISLAGVGHDLGAATARVFIVEFGDFGCGYCAKFNAETYPKIDSAYIARGLVRWKMVPFVTGMFHNSREVAEAAECAADQGAFWKMNDLLYAKRKEWMASTDIRTLVAKYVAQLNLDRTAFGRCAMNPEIRHRIQRHDAIAQQLGIRGTPMFYVNGRMVPGAIPFALFQQVITEAAR
;
A
#
# COMPACT_ATOMS: atom_id res chain seq x y z
N MET A 1 -62.10 -23.31 12.09
CA MET A 1 -61.62 -21.91 11.92
C MET A 1 -60.24 -21.82 12.59
N PHE A 2 -59.16 -22.05 11.81
CA PHE A 2 -57.77 -21.94 12.33
C PHE A 2 -57.16 -20.67 11.74
N ASN A 3 -56.79 -19.76 12.61
CA ASN A 3 -56.19 -18.48 12.28
C ASN A 3 -54.65 -18.64 12.22
N LEU A 4 -54.05 -18.61 11.02
CA LEU A 4 -52.63 -18.68 10.79
C LEU A 4 -52.04 -17.28 10.91
N LEU A 5 -51.43 -16.96 12.04
CA LEU A 5 -50.58 -15.75 12.21
C LEU A 5 -49.32 -15.90 11.39
N ARG A 6 -49.17 -15.09 10.35
CA ARG A 6 -47.93 -14.93 9.58
C ARG A 6 -46.93 -14.08 10.37
N TYR A 7 -45.88 -14.68 10.89
CA TYR A 7 -44.70 -13.96 11.39
C TYR A 7 -43.90 -13.45 10.19
N GLN A 8 -43.89 -12.16 9.98
CA GLN A 8 -42.90 -11.52 9.08
C GLN A 8 -41.61 -11.31 9.81
N ILE A 9 -40.56 -12.06 9.40
CA ILE A 9 -39.18 -11.83 9.86
C ILE A 9 -38.65 -10.63 9.09
N VAL A 10 -38.54 -9.50 9.77
CA VAL A 10 -37.82 -8.30 9.25
C VAL A 10 -36.34 -8.56 9.40
N VAL A 11 -35.65 -8.93 8.31
CA VAL A 11 -34.20 -8.99 8.27
C VAL A 11 -33.68 -7.55 8.17
N LEU A 12 -33.20 -6.99 9.27
CA LEU A 12 -32.44 -5.74 9.26
C LEU A 12 -31.07 -6.04 8.64
N LEU A 13 -30.89 -5.63 7.39
CA LEU A 13 -29.57 -5.55 6.76
C LEU A 13 -28.81 -4.38 7.40
N LEU A 14 -27.92 -4.69 8.35
CA LEU A 14 -26.92 -3.75 8.83
C LEU A 14 -25.91 -3.52 7.70
N SER A 15 -26.08 -2.42 6.97
CA SER A 15 -25.07 -1.92 6.05
C SER A 15 -23.89 -1.41 6.87
N ALA A 16 -22.80 -2.19 6.94
CA ALA A 16 -21.52 -1.75 7.46
C ALA A 16 -20.99 -0.66 6.51
N SER A 17 -21.13 0.60 6.90
CA SER A 17 -20.47 1.71 6.24
C SER A 17 -18.96 1.55 6.41
N ALA A 18 -18.25 1.24 5.32
CA ALA A 18 -16.79 1.26 5.29
C ALA A 18 -16.32 2.71 5.51
N THR A 19 -15.97 3.04 6.73
CA THR A 19 -15.36 4.33 7.07
C THR A 19 -13.99 4.39 6.40
N GLY A 20 -13.87 5.10 5.30
CA GLY A 20 -12.61 5.34 4.61
C GLY A 20 -11.64 6.04 5.57
N ALA A 21 -10.41 5.52 5.68
CA ALA A 21 -9.38 6.15 6.48
C ALA A 21 -9.04 7.53 5.90
N GLN A 22 -9.03 8.56 6.76
CA GLN A 22 -8.70 9.94 6.40
C GLN A 22 -7.38 10.35 7.05
N LEU A 23 -6.53 11.01 6.29
CA LEU A 23 -5.35 11.71 6.84
C LEU A 23 -5.68 13.19 6.99
N SER A 24 -5.48 13.73 8.19
CA SER A 24 -5.68 15.15 8.46
C SER A 24 -4.38 15.91 8.17
N GLY A 25 -4.35 16.60 7.05
CA GLY A 25 -3.37 17.65 6.78
C GLY A 25 -4.12 18.99 6.77
N GLY A 26 -3.62 20.01 7.42
CA GLY A 26 -4.21 21.33 7.68
C GLY A 26 -5.44 21.72 6.84
N GLY A 27 -6.62 21.58 7.42
CA GLY A 27 -7.83 22.23 6.91
C GLY A 27 -8.84 21.39 6.13
N GLY A 28 -8.59 20.11 5.89
CA GLY A 28 -9.56 19.19 5.26
C GLY A 28 -8.97 17.79 5.18
N GLY A 29 -9.64 16.77 5.73
CA GLY A 29 -9.14 15.39 5.73
C GLY A 29 -8.98 14.85 4.29
N ILE A 30 -7.78 14.42 3.93
CA ILE A 30 -7.51 13.78 2.64
C ILE A 30 -7.99 12.33 2.70
N SER A 31 -8.88 11.96 1.78
CA SER A 31 -9.37 10.59 1.68
C SER A 31 -8.34 9.69 0.99
N LEU A 32 -8.06 8.54 1.62
CA LEU A 32 -7.24 7.47 1.03
C LEU A 32 -8.07 6.33 0.44
N ALA A 33 -9.37 6.57 0.19
CA ALA A 33 -10.23 5.57 -0.45
C ALA A 33 -9.72 5.25 -1.86
N GLY A 34 -9.50 3.96 -2.13
CA GLY A 34 -8.98 3.50 -3.43
C GLY A 34 -7.51 3.87 -3.71
N VAL A 35 -6.74 4.24 -2.68
CA VAL A 35 -5.32 4.60 -2.78
C VAL A 35 -4.50 3.65 -1.95
N GLY A 36 -3.45 3.09 -2.57
CA GLY A 36 -2.53 2.17 -1.93
C GLY A 36 -3.15 0.83 -1.50
N HIS A 37 -2.37 0.04 -0.78
CA HIS A 37 -2.69 -1.33 -0.42
C HIS A 37 -2.54 -1.55 1.07
N ASP A 38 -3.63 -2.08 1.67
CA ASP A 38 -3.69 -2.36 3.11
C ASP A 38 -3.10 -3.72 3.46
N LEU A 39 -2.54 -3.81 4.67
CA LEU A 39 -2.14 -5.04 5.34
C LEU A 39 -2.47 -4.94 6.83
N GLY A 40 -2.80 -6.07 7.45
CA GLY A 40 -3.17 -6.14 8.86
C GLY A 40 -4.65 -5.92 9.12
N ALA A 41 -5.02 -5.86 10.40
CA ALA A 41 -6.41 -5.78 10.82
C ALA A 41 -7.00 -4.38 10.58
N ALA A 42 -8.17 -4.30 9.94
CA ALA A 42 -8.88 -3.03 9.73
C ALA A 42 -9.27 -2.33 11.05
N THR A 43 -9.38 -3.09 12.14
CA THR A 43 -9.74 -2.64 13.48
C THR A 43 -8.54 -2.24 14.35
N ALA A 44 -7.32 -2.31 13.80
CA ALA A 44 -6.11 -1.92 14.53
C ALA A 44 -6.17 -0.47 14.99
N ARG A 45 -5.72 -0.19 16.22
CA ARG A 45 -5.71 1.17 16.80
C ARG A 45 -4.71 2.10 16.12
N VAL A 46 -3.62 1.54 15.61
CA VAL A 46 -2.57 2.30 14.94
C VAL A 46 -2.69 2.06 13.44
N PHE A 47 -2.92 3.15 12.71
CA PHE A 47 -2.94 3.16 11.26
C PHE A 47 -1.69 3.85 10.73
N ILE A 48 -0.91 3.16 9.93
CA ILE A 48 0.31 3.67 9.33
C ILE A 48 0.15 3.68 7.82
N VAL A 49 0.42 4.82 7.22
CA VAL A 49 0.50 4.98 5.76
C VAL A 49 1.93 5.28 5.37
N GLU A 50 2.50 4.44 4.54
CA GLU A 50 3.81 4.63 3.92
C GLU A 50 3.64 5.16 2.50
N PHE A 51 4.31 6.26 2.19
CA PHE A 51 4.55 6.69 0.82
C PHE A 51 5.98 6.31 0.46
N GLY A 52 6.12 5.40 -0.49
CA GLY A 52 7.41 4.83 -0.87
C GLY A 52 7.60 4.76 -2.38
N ASP A 53 8.81 5.04 -2.85
CA ASP A 53 9.21 4.82 -4.23
C ASP A 53 10.07 3.56 -4.31
N PHE A 54 9.73 2.63 -5.17
CA PHE A 54 10.51 1.40 -5.36
C PHE A 54 11.95 1.66 -5.77
N GLY A 55 12.22 2.80 -6.43
CA GLY A 55 13.56 3.24 -6.78
C GLY A 55 14.36 3.86 -5.63
N CYS A 56 13.72 4.22 -4.54
CA CYS A 56 14.37 4.87 -3.41
C CYS A 56 15.23 3.88 -2.60
N GLY A 57 16.52 4.18 -2.44
CA GLY A 57 17.43 3.35 -1.65
C GLY A 57 17.09 3.27 -0.16
N TYR A 58 16.57 4.36 0.41
CA TYR A 58 16.12 4.38 1.81
C TYR A 58 14.84 3.57 2.01
N CYS A 59 13.92 3.55 1.03
CA CYS A 59 12.74 2.68 1.06
C CYS A 59 13.15 1.20 1.01
N ALA A 60 14.07 0.84 0.12
CA ALA A 60 14.60 -0.52 0.03
C ALA A 60 15.31 -0.95 1.33
N LYS A 61 16.10 -0.06 1.94
CA LYS A 61 16.72 -0.31 3.24
C LYS A 61 15.68 -0.52 4.34
N PHE A 62 14.68 0.33 4.41
CA PHE A 62 13.58 0.20 5.37
C PHE A 62 12.84 -1.13 5.20
N ASN A 63 12.48 -1.48 3.97
CA ASN A 63 11.81 -2.74 3.65
C ASN A 63 12.64 -3.97 4.05
N ALA A 64 13.98 -3.92 3.90
CA ALA A 64 14.85 -5.03 4.25
C ALA A 64 15.14 -5.14 5.77
N GLU A 65 15.30 -4.02 6.47
CA GLU A 65 15.85 -4.02 7.83
C GLU A 65 14.83 -3.74 8.94
N THR A 66 13.81 -2.92 8.65
CA THR A 66 12.87 -2.41 9.65
C THR A 66 11.48 -2.99 9.47
N TYR A 67 10.94 -2.98 8.26
CA TYR A 67 9.58 -3.44 7.97
C TYR A 67 9.30 -4.87 8.44
N PRO A 68 10.18 -5.89 8.24
CA PRO A 68 9.88 -7.26 8.70
C PRO A 68 9.71 -7.39 10.22
N LYS A 69 10.40 -6.52 10.98
CA LYS A 69 10.26 -6.45 12.43
C LYS A 69 8.94 -5.80 12.85
N ILE A 70 8.49 -4.77 12.10
CA ILE A 70 7.19 -4.15 12.30
C ILE A 70 6.08 -5.15 11.95
N ASP A 71 6.22 -5.85 10.83
CA ASP A 71 5.23 -6.85 10.41
C ASP A 71 5.05 -7.92 11.48
N SER A 72 6.13 -8.59 11.90
CA SER A 72 6.06 -9.66 12.89
C SER A 72 5.61 -9.21 14.28
N ALA A 73 6.03 -8.01 14.72
CA ALA A 73 5.73 -7.52 16.06
C ALA A 73 4.34 -6.88 16.18
N TYR A 74 3.80 -6.31 15.10
CA TYR A 74 2.61 -5.46 15.17
C TYR A 74 1.55 -5.79 14.12
N ILE A 75 1.89 -5.90 12.83
CA ILE A 75 0.91 -6.07 11.75
C ILE A 75 0.29 -7.46 11.82
N ALA A 76 1.12 -8.52 11.85
CA ALA A 76 0.67 -9.92 11.94
C ALA A 76 -0.12 -10.20 13.23
N ARG A 77 0.07 -9.37 14.27
CA ARG A 77 -0.66 -9.45 15.55
C ARG A 77 -1.93 -8.59 15.60
N GLY A 78 -2.28 -7.92 14.50
CA GLY A 78 -3.47 -7.06 14.42
C GLY A 78 -3.39 -5.76 15.23
N LEU A 79 -2.21 -5.34 15.68
CA LEU A 79 -1.99 -4.13 16.45
C LEU A 79 -1.80 -2.89 15.56
N VAL A 80 -1.33 -3.11 14.33
CA VAL A 80 -1.11 -2.08 13.32
C VAL A 80 -1.82 -2.48 12.04
N ARG A 81 -2.54 -1.52 11.43
CA ARG A 81 -2.93 -1.54 10.03
C ARG A 81 -1.91 -0.74 9.24
N TRP A 82 -1.32 -1.36 8.25
CA TRP A 82 -0.34 -0.75 7.35
C TRP A 82 -0.96 -0.49 5.99
N LYS A 83 -0.68 0.66 5.41
CA LYS A 83 -1.01 0.96 4.02
C LYS A 83 0.24 1.41 3.29
N MET A 84 0.60 0.71 2.21
CA MET A 84 1.64 1.16 1.27
C MET A 84 1.01 1.90 0.11
N VAL A 85 1.48 3.11 -0.16
CA VAL A 85 1.12 3.92 -1.32
C VAL A 85 2.35 4.08 -2.21
N PRO A 86 2.42 3.39 -3.35
CA PRO A 86 3.48 3.60 -4.32
C PRO A 86 3.47 5.06 -4.80
N PHE A 87 4.56 5.77 -4.55
CA PHE A 87 4.74 7.17 -4.94
C PHE A 87 5.94 7.30 -5.88
N VAL A 88 5.68 7.71 -7.14
CA VAL A 88 6.72 7.84 -8.16
C VAL A 88 7.30 9.24 -8.14
N THR A 89 8.48 9.38 -7.54
CA THR A 89 9.16 10.69 -7.41
C THR A 89 9.68 11.25 -8.74
N GLY A 90 9.79 10.40 -9.76
CA GLY A 90 10.36 10.76 -11.07
C GLY A 90 11.89 10.76 -11.12
N MET A 91 12.56 10.46 -10.00
CA MET A 91 14.03 10.49 -9.91
C MET A 91 14.71 9.18 -10.30
N PHE A 92 13.98 8.06 -10.36
CA PHE A 92 14.57 6.75 -10.54
C PHE A 92 14.12 6.11 -11.85
N HIS A 93 15.10 5.57 -12.60
CA HIS A 93 14.85 4.87 -13.85
C HIS A 93 13.93 3.65 -13.62
N ASN A 94 12.98 3.43 -14.50
CA ASN A 94 11.98 2.35 -14.46
C ASN A 94 11.05 2.34 -13.22
N SER A 95 11.10 3.35 -12.34
CA SER A 95 10.31 3.35 -11.11
C SER A 95 8.79 3.35 -11.38
N ARG A 96 8.36 4.04 -12.43
CA ARG A 96 6.95 4.07 -12.83
C ARG A 96 6.48 2.72 -13.34
N GLU A 97 7.25 2.09 -14.21
CA GLU A 97 6.92 0.79 -14.79
C GLU A 97 6.79 -0.30 -13.73
N VAL A 98 7.67 -0.30 -12.73
CA VAL A 98 7.56 -1.28 -11.64
C VAL A 98 6.43 -0.94 -10.66
N ALA A 99 6.09 0.33 -10.47
CA ALA A 99 4.92 0.73 -9.68
C ALA A 99 3.62 0.28 -10.39
N GLU A 100 3.51 0.47 -11.69
CA GLU A 100 2.40 -0.05 -12.50
C GLU A 100 2.34 -1.60 -12.43
N ALA A 101 3.50 -2.28 -12.43
CA ALA A 101 3.56 -3.72 -12.26
C ALA A 101 3.07 -4.19 -10.88
N ALA A 102 3.37 -3.45 -9.82
CA ALA A 102 2.86 -3.73 -8.47
C ALA A 102 1.33 -3.60 -8.40
N GLU A 103 0.78 -2.58 -9.07
CA GLU A 103 -0.68 -2.41 -9.18
C GLU A 103 -1.34 -3.55 -9.96
N CYS A 104 -0.72 -4.02 -11.06
CA CYS A 104 -1.23 -5.18 -11.79
C CYS A 104 -1.14 -6.50 -11.00
N ALA A 105 -0.12 -6.63 -10.16
CA ALA A 105 -0.03 -7.77 -9.23
C ALA A 105 -1.12 -7.67 -8.14
N ALA A 106 -1.49 -6.46 -7.73
CA ALA A 106 -2.57 -6.22 -6.78
C ALA A 106 -3.93 -6.72 -7.30
N ASP A 107 -4.22 -6.54 -8.59
CA ASP A 107 -5.44 -7.06 -9.22
C ASP A 107 -5.55 -8.60 -9.14
N GLN A 108 -4.44 -9.28 -8.81
CA GLN A 108 -4.35 -10.73 -8.57
C GLN A 108 -4.09 -11.07 -7.09
N GLY A 109 -4.28 -10.13 -6.16
CA GLY A 109 -4.05 -10.33 -4.72
C GLY A 109 -2.58 -10.49 -4.33
N ALA A 110 -1.64 -10.09 -5.20
CA ALA A 110 -0.21 -10.34 -5.02
C ALA A 110 0.62 -9.06 -4.84
N PHE A 111 -0.01 -7.93 -4.46
CA PHE A 111 0.71 -6.67 -4.26
C PHE A 111 1.93 -6.84 -3.35
N TRP A 112 1.75 -7.39 -2.15
CA TRP A 112 2.82 -7.49 -1.16
C TRP A 112 3.97 -8.39 -1.62
N LYS A 113 3.68 -9.49 -2.32
CA LYS A 113 4.71 -10.35 -2.92
C LYS A 113 5.51 -9.61 -3.99
N MET A 114 4.84 -8.82 -4.82
CA MET A 114 5.50 -8.00 -5.84
C MET A 114 6.30 -6.85 -5.19
N ASN A 115 5.75 -6.18 -4.18
CA ASN A 115 6.41 -5.14 -3.40
C ASN A 115 7.78 -5.61 -2.86
N ASP A 116 7.79 -6.76 -2.18
CA ASP A 116 9.01 -7.33 -1.60
C ASP A 116 10.03 -7.69 -2.67
N LEU A 117 9.56 -8.28 -3.77
CA LEU A 117 10.41 -8.63 -4.90
C LEU A 117 11.05 -7.38 -5.55
N LEU A 118 10.26 -6.33 -5.76
CA LEU A 118 10.73 -5.09 -6.37
C LEU A 118 11.80 -4.41 -5.52
N TYR A 119 11.62 -4.32 -4.20
CA TYR A 119 12.67 -3.80 -3.32
C TYR A 119 13.91 -4.69 -3.29
N ALA A 120 13.76 -6.01 -3.20
CA ALA A 120 14.86 -6.95 -3.22
C ALA A 120 15.66 -6.90 -4.52
N LYS A 121 14.99 -6.70 -5.66
CA LYS A 121 15.56 -6.66 -7.00
C LYS A 121 15.84 -5.24 -7.53
N ARG A 122 15.80 -4.24 -6.63
CA ARG A 122 15.92 -2.83 -7.01
C ARG A 122 17.07 -2.53 -7.97
N LYS A 123 18.28 -3.01 -7.68
CA LYS A 123 19.46 -2.77 -8.52
C LYS A 123 19.32 -3.38 -9.91
N GLU A 124 18.70 -4.56 -10.01
CA GLU A 124 18.49 -5.30 -11.24
C GLU A 124 17.55 -4.53 -12.19
N TRP A 125 16.35 -4.17 -11.72
CA TRP A 125 15.38 -3.52 -12.58
C TRP A 125 15.73 -2.04 -12.87
N MET A 126 16.40 -1.34 -11.96
CA MET A 126 16.90 0.02 -12.24
C MET A 126 17.95 0.06 -13.35
N ALA A 127 18.77 -0.98 -13.47
CA ALA A 127 19.77 -1.09 -14.54
C ALA A 127 19.21 -1.67 -15.85
N SER A 128 17.97 -2.12 -15.86
CA SER A 128 17.38 -2.80 -17.02
C SER A 128 17.09 -1.81 -18.16
N THR A 129 17.52 -2.17 -19.35
CA THR A 129 17.15 -1.51 -20.62
C THR A 129 15.88 -2.11 -21.26
N ASP A 130 15.45 -3.27 -20.77
CA ASP A 130 14.19 -3.92 -21.16
C ASP A 130 13.39 -4.32 -19.90
N ILE A 131 12.76 -3.32 -19.33
CA ILE A 131 11.96 -3.50 -18.10
C ILE A 131 10.75 -4.42 -18.31
N ARG A 132 10.17 -4.44 -19.51
CA ARG A 132 8.99 -5.26 -19.79
C ARG A 132 9.30 -6.74 -19.73
N THR A 133 10.39 -7.16 -20.36
CA THR A 133 10.87 -8.56 -20.29
C THR A 133 11.25 -8.93 -18.86
N LEU A 134 11.85 -8.03 -18.10
CA LEU A 134 12.22 -8.28 -16.72
C LEU A 134 10.99 -8.42 -15.82
N VAL A 135 10.01 -7.53 -15.93
CA VAL A 135 8.72 -7.63 -15.21
C VAL A 135 8.00 -8.95 -15.55
N ALA A 136 8.02 -9.39 -16.82
CA ALA A 136 7.44 -10.68 -17.21
C ALA A 136 8.11 -11.87 -16.50
N LYS A 137 9.42 -11.81 -16.20
CA LYS A 137 10.11 -12.80 -15.37
C LYS A 137 9.62 -12.77 -13.92
N TYR A 138 9.42 -11.58 -13.35
CA TYR A 138 8.88 -11.44 -11.98
C TYR A 138 7.45 -11.97 -11.87
N VAL A 139 6.60 -11.70 -12.87
CA VAL A 139 5.25 -12.26 -12.97
C VAL A 139 5.28 -13.79 -12.97
N ALA A 140 6.22 -14.39 -13.72
CA ALA A 140 6.41 -15.84 -13.75
C ALA A 140 6.92 -16.38 -12.40
N GLN A 141 7.89 -15.71 -11.78
CA GLN A 141 8.44 -16.07 -10.47
C GLN A 141 7.37 -16.08 -9.37
N LEU A 142 6.43 -15.14 -9.44
CA LEU A 142 5.32 -15.05 -8.48
C LEU A 142 4.11 -15.93 -8.84
N ASN A 143 4.20 -16.74 -9.92
CA ASN A 143 3.13 -17.59 -10.43
C ASN A 143 1.83 -16.83 -10.72
N LEU A 144 1.91 -15.60 -11.23
CA LEU A 144 0.75 -14.80 -11.61
C LEU A 144 0.25 -15.20 -13.01
N ASP A 145 -1.05 -14.98 -13.25
CA ASP A 145 -1.62 -15.15 -14.58
C ASP A 145 -1.04 -14.07 -15.53
N ARG A 146 -0.22 -14.55 -16.48
CA ARG A 146 0.47 -13.70 -17.45
C ARG A 146 -0.49 -12.97 -18.38
N THR A 147 -1.60 -13.62 -18.74
CA THR A 147 -2.60 -13.05 -19.65
C THR A 147 -3.38 -11.93 -18.96
N ALA A 148 -3.84 -12.17 -17.73
CA ALA A 148 -4.50 -11.15 -16.91
C ALA A 148 -3.55 -9.98 -16.62
N PHE A 149 -2.28 -10.26 -16.27
CA PHE A 149 -1.27 -9.24 -16.05
C PHE A 149 -1.02 -8.39 -17.31
N GLY A 150 -0.89 -9.03 -18.48
CA GLY A 150 -0.69 -8.32 -19.75
C GLY A 150 -1.87 -7.41 -20.10
N ARG A 151 -3.12 -7.84 -19.87
CA ARG A 151 -4.30 -6.98 -20.05
C ARG A 151 -4.27 -5.77 -19.10
N CYS A 152 -3.91 -5.99 -17.85
CA CYS A 152 -3.76 -4.91 -16.86
C CYS A 152 -2.69 -3.91 -17.30
N ALA A 153 -1.49 -4.37 -17.66
CA ALA A 153 -0.36 -3.52 -18.06
C ALA A 153 -0.64 -2.67 -19.32
N MET A 154 -1.57 -3.10 -20.17
CA MET A 154 -2.04 -2.34 -21.33
C MET A 154 -3.21 -1.40 -21.02
N ASN A 155 -3.83 -1.51 -19.83
CA ASN A 155 -4.96 -0.69 -19.45
C ASN A 155 -4.48 0.70 -18.99
N PRO A 156 -4.94 1.81 -19.61
CA PRO A 156 -4.59 3.17 -19.17
C PRO A 156 -4.95 3.48 -17.71
N GLU A 157 -5.93 2.79 -17.14
CA GLU A 157 -6.36 2.96 -15.75
C GLU A 157 -5.23 2.70 -14.74
N ILE A 158 -4.29 1.81 -15.06
CA ILE A 158 -3.12 1.57 -14.20
C ILE A 158 -2.27 2.83 -14.02
N ARG A 159 -2.04 3.57 -15.10
CA ARG A 159 -1.34 4.85 -15.04
C ARG A 159 -2.12 5.87 -14.21
N HIS A 160 -3.44 5.91 -14.35
CA HIS A 160 -4.28 6.79 -13.55
C HIS A 160 -4.25 6.43 -12.07
N ARG A 161 -4.14 5.14 -11.69
CA ARG A 161 -3.94 4.75 -10.29
C ARG A 161 -2.66 5.37 -9.72
N ILE A 162 -1.54 5.23 -10.41
CA ILE A 162 -0.27 5.84 -9.97
C ILE A 162 -0.38 7.37 -9.92
N GLN A 163 -1.01 8.00 -10.90
CA GLN A 163 -1.22 9.45 -10.87
C GLN A 163 -2.06 9.91 -9.67
N ARG A 164 -3.05 9.14 -9.24
CA ARG A 164 -3.82 9.43 -8.02
C ARG A 164 -2.95 9.31 -6.77
N HIS A 165 -2.06 8.32 -6.69
CA HIS A 165 -1.09 8.19 -5.59
C HIS A 165 -0.16 9.41 -5.54
N ASP A 166 0.41 9.79 -6.68
CA ASP A 166 1.30 10.93 -6.82
C ASP A 166 0.58 12.25 -6.43
N ALA A 167 -0.68 12.42 -6.86
CA ALA A 167 -1.48 13.60 -6.53
C ALA A 167 -1.75 13.73 -5.02
N ILE A 168 -2.05 12.61 -4.35
CA ILE A 168 -2.26 12.61 -2.88
C ILE A 168 -0.95 12.91 -2.14
N ALA A 169 0.16 12.32 -2.57
CA ALA A 169 1.47 12.63 -2.00
C ALA A 169 1.81 14.12 -2.13
N GLN A 170 1.52 14.73 -3.28
CA GLN A 170 1.71 16.17 -3.52
C GLN A 170 0.79 17.03 -2.64
N GLN A 171 -0.49 16.67 -2.51
CA GLN A 171 -1.45 17.39 -1.64
C GLN A 171 -1.02 17.35 -0.17
N LEU A 172 -0.39 16.26 0.28
CA LEU A 172 0.20 16.11 1.61
C LEU A 172 1.55 16.82 1.77
N GLY A 173 2.08 17.43 0.71
CA GLY A 173 3.38 18.11 0.72
C GLY A 173 4.58 17.16 0.82
N ILE A 174 4.41 15.88 0.44
CA ILE A 174 5.48 14.88 0.49
C ILE A 174 6.48 15.18 -0.62
N ARG A 175 7.76 15.37 -0.22
CA ARG A 175 8.86 15.69 -1.15
C ARG A 175 9.97 14.66 -1.18
N GLY A 176 9.84 13.59 -0.38
CA GLY A 176 10.84 12.52 -0.29
C GLY A 176 10.28 11.25 0.30
N THR A 177 10.99 10.15 0.09
CA THR A 177 10.58 8.81 0.51
C THR A 177 11.69 8.10 1.29
N PRO A 178 11.34 7.19 2.21
CA PRO A 178 9.98 6.90 2.65
C PRO A 178 9.42 8.04 3.51
N MET A 179 8.10 8.27 3.45
CA MET A 179 7.35 9.15 4.34
C MET A 179 6.23 8.35 4.97
N PHE A 180 6.10 8.44 6.29
CA PHE A 180 5.05 7.74 7.02
C PHE A 180 4.08 8.73 7.65
N TYR A 181 2.80 8.33 7.71
CA TYR A 181 1.80 8.96 8.55
C TYR A 181 1.31 7.93 9.57
N VAL A 182 1.52 8.20 10.84
CA VAL A 182 1.13 7.32 11.95
C VAL A 182 -0.02 8.01 12.69
N ASN A 183 -1.24 7.48 12.55
CA ASN A 183 -2.47 8.12 13.02
C ASN A 183 -2.56 9.62 12.65
N GLY A 184 -2.14 9.96 11.41
CA GLY A 184 -2.15 11.34 10.89
C GLY A 184 -0.90 12.16 11.22
N ARG A 185 0.00 11.70 12.09
CA ARG A 185 1.28 12.37 12.38
C ARG A 185 2.35 11.96 11.38
N MET A 186 3.01 12.94 10.78
CA MET A 186 4.08 12.73 9.82
C MET A 186 5.37 12.25 10.51
N VAL A 187 5.99 11.20 9.95
CA VAL A 187 7.28 10.63 10.39
C VAL A 187 8.14 10.43 9.15
N PRO A 188 9.17 11.28 8.93
CA PRO A 188 9.98 11.22 7.71
C PRO A 188 11.13 10.23 7.83
N GLY A 189 11.46 9.59 6.69
CA GLY A 189 12.69 8.83 6.48
C GLY A 189 12.69 7.41 7.03
N ALA A 190 13.70 6.66 6.64
CA ALA A 190 13.91 5.25 7.01
C ALA A 190 14.46 5.15 8.43
N ILE A 191 13.66 5.46 9.45
CA ILE A 191 14.09 5.38 10.84
C ILE A 191 14.27 3.92 11.30
N PRO A 192 15.22 3.64 12.23
CA PRO A 192 15.44 2.31 12.78
C PRO A 192 14.23 1.77 13.54
N PHE A 193 14.12 0.44 13.63
CA PHE A 193 13.02 -0.24 14.30
C PHE A 193 12.76 0.27 15.72
N ALA A 194 13.80 0.48 16.52
CA ALA A 194 13.66 0.95 17.90
C ALA A 194 12.94 2.32 18.00
N LEU A 195 13.23 3.24 17.09
CA LEU A 195 12.52 4.53 17.02
C LEU A 195 11.10 4.36 16.48
N PHE A 196 10.92 3.51 15.47
CA PHE A 196 9.59 3.22 14.92
C PHE A 196 8.68 2.59 15.98
N GLN A 197 9.21 1.73 16.83
CA GLN A 197 8.52 1.12 17.96
C GLN A 197 8.02 2.18 18.96
N GLN A 198 8.82 3.20 19.26
CA GLN A 198 8.40 4.31 20.13
C GLN A 198 7.23 5.07 19.50
N VAL A 199 7.31 5.38 18.20
CA VAL A 199 6.23 6.05 17.46
C VAL A 199 4.93 5.25 17.51
N ILE A 200 5.00 3.92 17.28
CA ILE A 200 3.82 3.03 17.37
C ILE A 200 3.25 3.03 18.79
N THR A 201 4.10 2.95 19.82
CA THR A 201 3.69 2.91 21.21
C THR A 201 3.00 4.22 21.63
N GLU A 202 3.52 5.36 21.19
CA GLU A 202 2.87 6.67 21.43
C GLU A 202 1.51 6.77 20.71
N ALA A 203 1.42 6.30 19.47
CA ALA A 203 0.20 6.35 18.68
C ALA A 203 -0.91 5.40 19.18
N ALA A 204 -0.57 4.40 19.98
CA ALA A 204 -1.50 3.43 20.56
C ALA A 204 -2.16 3.90 21.87
N ARG A 205 -1.67 5.00 22.47
CA ARG A 205 -2.21 5.58 23.72
C ARG A 205 -3.48 6.36 23.46
#